data_6069028bdc78e53555626cb27d8b70cc
#
_entry.id   6069028bdc78e53555626cb27d8b70cc
#
_cell.length_a   1.000
_cell.length_b   1.000
_cell.length_c   1.000
_cell.angle_alpha   90.00
_cell.angle_beta   90.00
_cell.angle_gamma   90.00
#
_symmetry.space_group_name_H-M   'P 1'
#
loop_
_entity.id
_entity.type
_entity.pdbx_description
1 polymer ?
#
loop_
_entity_poly.entity_id
_entity_poly.type
_entity_poly.pdbx_seq_one_letter_code
_entity_poly.pdbx_strand_id
1 'polypeptide(L)'
;MSLKFIRPIVAISLILSPIFGFSSYFSDHSIIFSGNSNLPLSKEVAEYLGASLGEAKVGRFNDGEIQISVKDNVRNKDVYILQSNCPTLDMSVNDSIMELYLMVRTMKRASANQITAVIPYYGYARQDRKTTSRVPISAADIALMLEEAGVDRVVTIDLHCGQIQGFFQDIPVDNLYATNVFIDHFVFKNILECVVVSPDAGGVARAKQFMDLLNKRGIKAELAMISKQREKAGEVASMQLIGQVANKPAIIIDDICDTGGTLVKAAALLKDLGANQVFAMITHPVFSKNAVDLIEKSCIDEMFITNTVPLKKQLPSNITVLSVGPLIAEALKRIESGESVSGLFN
;
A
#
# COMPACT_ATOMS: atom_id res chain seq x y z
N MET A 1 49.66 6.01 -33.62
CA MET A 1 49.43 4.74 -32.90
C MET A 1 49.63 5.01 -31.42
N SER A 2 48.56 5.18 -30.66
CA SER A 2 48.63 5.21 -29.21
C SER A 2 47.23 4.89 -28.71
N LEU A 3 47.01 3.66 -28.26
CA LEU A 3 45.79 3.20 -27.58
C LEU A 3 45.74 3.82 -26.18
N LYS A 4 44.74 4.62 -25.91
CA LYS A 4 44.40 5.01 -24.54
C LYS A 4 43.44 3.96 -23.94
N PHE A 5 43.95 3.19 -23.00
CA PHE A 5 43.20 2.31 -22.14
C PHE A 5 42.32 3.16 -21.19
N ILE A 6 40.99 3.06 -21.30
CA ILE A 6 40.05 3.56 -20.35
C ILE A 6 39.88 2.47 -19.28
N ARG A 7 40.36 2.73 -18.08
CA ARG A 7 40.08 1.90 -16.89
C ARG A 7 38.66 2.16 -16.39
N PRO A 8 37.88 1.13 -16.07
CA PRO A 8 36.59 1.34 -15.41
C PRO A 8 36.86 1.74 -13.96
N ILE A 9 36.27 2.87 -13.54
CA ILE A 9 36.19 3.29 -12.15
C ILE A 9 35.16 2.37 -11.49
N VAL A 10 35.65 1.40 -10.71
CA VAL A 10 34.80 0.65 -9.76
C VAL A 10 34.56 1.57 -8.59
N ALA A 11 33.34 2.11 -8.50
CA ALA A 11 32.88 2.80 -7.30
C ALA A 11 32.70 1.75 -6.19
N ILE A 12 33.68 1.64 -5.31
CA ILE A 12 33.55 0.92 -4.04
C ILE A 12 32.69 1.81 -3.16
N SER A 13 31.39 1.48 -3.06
CA SER A 13 30.54 2.02 -2.00
C SER A 13 31.01 1.39 -0.69
N LEU A 14 31.80 2.11 0.08
CA LEU A 14 32.04 1.81 1.48
C LEU A 14 30.69 1.89 2.22
N ILE A 15 30.08 0.75 2.43
CA ILE A 15 29.02 0.59 3.41
C ILE A 15 29.71 0.73 4.78
N LEU A 16 29.76 1.95 5.30
CA LEU A 16 29.98 2.17 6.72
C LEU A 16 28.74 1.62 7.43
N SER A 17 28.84 0.39 7.90
CA SER A 17 27.94 -0.13 8.91
C SER A 17 28.13 0.72 10.16
N PRO A 18 27.16 1.53 10.61
CA PRO A 18 27.27 2.13 11.92
C PRO A 18 27.05 1.01 12.92
N ILE A 19 28.09 0.67 13.68
CA ILE A 19 27.98 -0.06 14.95
C ILE A 19 27.35 0.93 15.94
N PHE A 20 26.08 1.27 15.71
CA PHE A 20 25.25 1.84 16.75
C PHE A 20 24.53 0.66 17.41
N GLY A 21 24.72 0.51 18.70
CA GLY A 21 23.86 -0.35 19.50
C GLY A 21 22.42 0.11 19.24
N PHE A 22 21.67 -0.69 18.48
CA PHE A 22 20.25 -0.46 18.26
C PHE A 22 19.58 -0.59 19.63
N SER A 23 19.33 0.57 20.27
CA SER A 23 18.28 0.63 21.27
C SER A 23 17.01 0.19 20.55
N SER A 24 16.44 -0.94 20.93
CA SER A 24 15.15 -1.38 20.44
C SER A 24 14.15 -0.22 20.62
N TYR A 25 13.60 0.27 19.53
CA TYR A 25 12.54 1.31 19.59
C TYR A 25 11.21 0.71 20.06
N PHE A 26 11.15 -0.60 20.13
CA PHE A 26 10.00 -1.36 20.59
C PHE A 26 10.22 -1.76 22.03
N SER A 27 9.26 -1.48 22.92
CA SER A 27 9.37 -1.78 24.32
C SER A 27 9.31 -3.30 24.56
N ASP A 28 9.86 -3.75 25.71
CA ASP A 28 9.72 -5.15 26.14
C ASP A 28 8.26 -5.56 26.37
N HIS A 29 7.35 -4.58 26.39
CA HIS A 29 5.89 -4.79 26.50
C HIS A 29 5.20 -5.02 25.17
N SER A 30 5.87 -4.84 24.06
CA SER A 30 5.27 -4.91 22.72
C SER A 30 5.78 -6.10 21.91
N ILE A 31 4.89 -6.73 21.14
CA ILE A 31 5.23 -7.85 20.24
C ILE A 31 4.54 -7.66 18.89
N ILE A 32 5.30 -7.91 17.82
CA ILE A 32 4.77 -7.92 16.45
C ILE A 32 4.59 -9.36 15.99
N PHE A 33 3.40 -9.68 15.50
CA PHE A 33 3.11 -10.95 14.85
C PHE A 33 2.80 -10.73 13.37
N SER A 34 3.08 -11.74 12.56
CA SER A 34 2.72 -11.76 11.15
C SER A 34 1.68 -12.83 10.87
N GLY A 35 0.65 -12.46 10.09
CA GLY A 35 -0.09 -13.47 9.34
C GLY A 35 0.68 -13.91 8.10
N ASN A 36 0.05 -14.77 7.28
CA ASN A 36 0.72 -15.41 6.14
C ASN A 36 0.69 -14.57 4.85
N SER A 37 -0.15 -13.51 4.78
CA SER A 37 -0.36 -12.81 3.52
C SER A 37 0.87 -12.05 3.03
N ASN A 38 1.69 -11.46 3.94
CA ASN A 38 2.86 -10.66 3.55
C ASN A 38 3.99 -10.74 4.58
N LEU A 39 4.48 -11.96 4.82
CA LEU A 39 5.58 -12.20 5.77
C LEU A 39 6.87 -11.41 5.45
N PRO A 40 7.26 -11.20 4.16
CA PRO A 40 8.42 -10.36 3.85
C PRO A 40 8.30 -8.94 4.39
N LEU A 41 7.15 -8.28 4.21
CA LEU A 41 6.90 -6.94 4.74
C LEU A 41 6.90 -6.93 6.27
N SER A 42 6.33 -7.96 6.92
CA SER A 42 6.34 -8.05 8.37
C SER A 42 7.76 -8.15 8.95
N LYS A 43 8.63 -8.93 8.30
CA LYS A 43 10.04 -9.05 8.69
C LYS A 43 10.78 -7.73 8.50
N GLU A 44 10.54 -7.05 7.39
CA GLU A 44 11.14 -5.75 7.10
C GLU A 44 10.73 -4.71 8.15
N VAL A 45 9.44 -4.64 8.52
CA VAL A 45 8.94 -3.74 9.57
C VAL A 45 9.59 -4.05 10.92
N ALA A 46 9.66 -5.33 11.31
CA ALA A 46 10.30 -5.74 12.54
C ALA A 46 11.79 -5.35 12.58
N GLU A 47 12.51 -5.53 11.45
CA GLU A 47 13.92 -5.15 11.32
C GLU A 47 14.11 -3.63 11.50
N TYR A 48 13.29 -2.80 10.88
CA TYR A 48 13.33 -1.34 11.07
C TYR A 48 13.05 -0.90 12.51
N LEU A 49 12.26 -1.66 13.24
CA LEU A 49 11.97 -1.41 14.67
C LEU A 49 13.04 -1.97 15.61
N GLY A 50 14.03 -2.69 15.07
CA GLY A 50 15.02 -3.39 15.89
C GLY A 50 14.41 -4.53 16.74
N ALA A 51 13.29 -5.10 16.27
CA ALA A 51 12.53 -6.15 16.94
C ALA A 51 12.55 -7.46 16.14
N SER A 52 12.15 -8.54 16.79
CA SER A 52 11.87 -9.82 16.14
C SER A 52 10.38 -10.07 16.07
N LEU A 53 9.94 -10.82 15.07
CA LEU A 53 8.56 -11.30 15.04
C LEU A 53 8.31 -12.30 16.15
N GLY A 54 7.16 -12.16 16.79
CA GLY A 54 6.67 -13.12 17.77
C GLY A 54 6.40 -14.50 17.16
N GLU A 55 6.59 -15.54 17.95
CA GLU A 55 6.46 -16.92 17.50
C GLU A 55 5.00 -17.36 17.51
N ALA A 56 4.41 -17.41 16.33
CA ALA A 56 3.08 -17.94 16.09
C ALA A 56 3.08 -18.93 14.91
N LYS A 57 2.39 -20.05 15.09
CA LYS A 57 2.06 -20.95 13.99
C LYS A 57 0.71 -20.54 13.43
N VAL A 58 0.71 -20.04 12.21
CA VAL A 58 -0.51 -19.76 11.42
C VAL A 58 -0.54 -20.77 10.29
N GLY A 59 -1.46 -21.70 10.32
CA GLY A 59 -1.51 -22.82 9.37
C GLY A 59 -2.96 -23.21 9.05
N ARG A 60 -3.12 -24.41 8.52
CA ARG A 60 -4.42 -24.98 8.19
C ARG A 60 -4.52 -26.42 8.65
N PHE A 61 -5.72 -26.84 9.01
CA PHE A 61 -6.10 -28.23 9.11
C PHE A 61 -6.26 -28.84 7.71
N ASN A 62 -6.36 -30.16 7.62
CA ASN A 62 -6.45 -30.87 6.36
C ASN A 62 -7.72 -30.55 5.55
N ASP A 63 -8.78 -30.10 6.21
CA ASP A 63 -10.04 -29.64 5.62
C ASP A 63 -10.01 -28.17 5.16
N GLY A 64 -8.90 -27.46 5.44
CA GLY A 64 -8.69 -26.05 5.07
C GLY A 64 -9.02 -25.04 6.15
N GLU A 65 -9.57 -25.45 7.30
CA GLU A 65 -9.79 -24.56 8.45
C GLU A 65 -8.47 -23.97 8.96
N ILE A 66 -8.50 -22.70 9.35
CA ILE A 66 -7.31 -21.99 9.84
C ILE A 66 -6.95 -22.45 11.25
N GLN A 67 -5.68 -22.79 11.45
CA GLN A 67 -5.12 -23.20 12.74
C GLN A 67 -4.16 -22.12 13.25
N ILE A 68 -4.45 -21.54 14.43
CA ILE A 68 -3.58 -20.55 15.09
C ILE A 68 -3.03 -21.17 16.38
N SER A 69 -1.72 -21.00 16.59
CA SER A 69 -1.06 -21.34 17.87
C SER A 69 0.03 -20.30 18.16
N VAL A 70 -0.12 -19.56 19.23
CA VAL A 70 0.85 -18.55 19.69
C VAL A 70 1.70 -19.16 20.78
N LYS A 71 3.03 -19.06 20.66
CA LYS A 71 3.97 -19.59 21.67
C LYS A 71 4.41 -18.54 22.66
N ASP A 72 4.52 -17.29 22.23
CA ASP A 72 4.93 -16.21 23.11
C ASP A 72 3.84 -15.85 24.14
N ASN A 73 4.28 -15.45 25.31
CA ASN A 73 3.38 -14.93 26.31
C ASN A 73 3.00 -13.48 25.99
N VAL A 74 1.73 -13.28 25.61
CA VAL A 74 1.17 -11.97 25.24
C VAL A 74 0.39 -11.30 26.39
N ARG A 75 0.35 -11.90 27.59
CA ARG A 75 -0.40 -11.32 28.72
C ARG A 75 0.15 -9.94 29.08
N ASN A 76 -0.75 -8.96 29.16
CA ASN A 76 -0.43 -7.54 29.41
C ASN A 76 0.53 -6.92 28.39
N LYS A 77 0.67 -7.48 27.19
CA LYS A 77 1.50 -6.91 26.13
C LYS A 77 0.67 -6.20 25.09
N ASP A 78 1.24 -5.18 24.48
CA ASP A 78 0.70 -4.52 23.31
C ASP A 78 1.09 -5.32 22.06
N VAL A 79 0.08 -5.84 21.37
CA VAL A 79 0.25 -6.77 20.26
C VAL A 79 -0.07 -6.07 18.94
N TYR A 80 0.88 -6.16 18.02
CA TYR A 80 0.72 -5.67 16.64
C TYR A 80 0.62 -6.89 15.70
N ILE A 81 -0.46 -6.98 14.93
CA ILE A 81 -0.67 -8.08 13.98
C ILE A 81 -0.63 -7.51 12.57
N LEU A 82 0.43 -7.82 11.82
CA LEU A 82 0.59 -7.37 10.44
C LEU A 82 0.03 -8.40 9.48
N GLN A 83 -1.04 -8.03 8.76
CA GLN A 83 -1.71 -8.88 7.79
C GLN A 83 -2.39 -8.05 6.70
N SER A 84 -1.91 -8.09 5.47
CA SER A 84 -2.63 -7.53 4.33
C SER A 84 -3.85 -8.38 3.99
N ASN A 85 -5.01 -7.76 3.83
CA ASN A 85 -6.23 -8.48 3.43
C ASN A 85 -6.27 -8.68 1.91
N CYS A 86 -5.38 -9.50 1.40
CA CYS A 86 -5.16 -9.69 -0.04
C CYS A 86 -5.04 -11.16 -0.43
N PRO A 87 -5.27 -11.50 -1.71
CA PRO A 87 -5.02 -12.84 -2.20
C PRO A 87 -3.51 -13.07 -2.39
N THR A 88 -3.03 -14.25 -2.04
CA THR A 88 -1.67 -14.74 -2.37
C THR A 88 -1.77 -15.88 -3.39
N LEU A 89 -0.69 -16.66 -3.56
CA LEU A 89 -0.73 -17.88 -4.38
C LEU A 89 -1.60 -18.95 -3.72
N ASP A 90 -1.58 -19.03 -2.38
CA ASP A 90 -2.18 -20.12 -1.60
C ASP A 90 -3.38 -19.67 -0.74
N MET A 91 -3.74 -18.40 -0.80
CA MET A 91 -4.79 -17.81 0.03
C MET A 91 -5.70 -16.90 -0.78
N SER A 92 -7.00 -16.95 -0.48
CA SER A 92 -7.96 -15.94 -0.93
C SER A 92 -7.94 -14.70 0.00
N VAL A 93 -8.61 -13.62 -0.42
CA VAL A 93 -8.89 -12.47 0.45
C VAL A 93 -9.62 -12.89 1.72
N ASN A 94 -10.58 -13.83 1.59
CA ASN A 94 -11.38 -14.30 2.73
C ASN A 94 -10.52 -15.05 3.74
N ASP A 95 -9.56 -15.85 3.27
CA ASP A 95 -8.63 -16.55 4.14
C ASP A 95 -7.76 -15.57 4.94
N SER A 96 -7.23 -14.53 4.29
CA SER A 96 -6.39 -13.53 4.98
C SER A 96 -7.15 -12.74 6.03
N ILE A 97 -8.42 -12.43 5.80
CA ILE A 97 -9.30 -11.76 6.76
C ILE A 97 -9.61 -12.70 7.94
N MET A 98 -9.93 -13.97 7.65
CA MET A 98 -10.22 -14.95 8.69
C MET A 98 -8.98 -15.26 9.54
N GLU A 99 -7.77 -15.32 8.93
CA GLU A 99 -6.52 -15.42 9.70
C GLU A 99 -6.37 -14.25 10.67
N LEU A 100 -6.52 -13.01 10.19
CA LEU A 100 -6.44 -11.83 11.04
C LEU A 100 -7.46 -11.90 12.17
N TYR A 101 -8.72 -12.20 11.87
CA TYR A 101 -9.78 -12.33 12.85
C TYR A 101 -9.43 -13.34 13.95
N LEU A 102 -8.99 -14.54 13.57
CA LEU A 102 -8.66 -15.60 14.52
C LEU A 102 -7.38 -15.27 15.31
N MET A 103 -6.39 -14.60 14.72
CA MET A 103 -5.22 -14.10 15.44
C MET A 103 -5.63 -13.08 16.50
N VAL A 104 -6.44 -12.09 16.18
CA VAL A 104 -6.98 -11.10 17.12
C VAL A 104 -7.73 -11.81 18.26
N ARG A 105 -8.63 -12.73 17.95
CA ARG A 105 -9.38 -13.48 18.96
C ARG A 105 -8.47 -14.32 19.87
N THR A 106 -7.40 -14.88 19.34
CA THR A 106 -6.39 -15.63 20.11
C THR A 106 -5.67 -14.72 21.08
N MET A 107 -5.19 -13.55 20.62
CA MET A 107 -4.50 -12.59 21.48
C MET A 107 -5.40 -12.03 22.59
N LYS A 108 -6.66 -11.70 22.25
CA LYS A 108 -7.65 -11.23 23.23
C LYS A 108 -7.90 -12.28 24.33
N ARG A 109 -8.08 -13.55 23.97
CA ARG A 109 -8.25 -14.66 24.92
C ARG A 109 -6.98 -14.97 25.74
N ALA A 110 -5.80 -14.64 25.20
CA ALA A 110 -4.52 -14.75 25.90
C ALA A 110 -4.21 -13.53 26.78
N SER A 111 -5.16 -12.60 26.93
CA SER A 111 -5.06 -11.40 27.78
C SER A 111 -4.01 -10.40 27.31
N ALA A 112 -3.87 -10.20 26.00
CA ALA A 112 -3.15 -9.04 25.45
C ALA A 112 -3.76 -7.74 26.02
N ASN A 113 -2.93 -6.72 26.23
CA ASN A 113 -3.36 -5.42 26.71
C ASN A 113 -4.07 -4.63 25.61
N GLN A 114 -3.38 -4.36 24.54
CA GLN A 114 -3.93 -3.73 23.32
C GLN A 114 -3.61 -4.58 22.09
N ILE A 115 -4.50 -4.55 21.11
CA ILE A 115 -4.31 -5.26 19.84
C ILE A 115 -4.45 -4.26 18.70
N THR A 116 -3.33 -3.97 18.03
CA THR A 116 -3.29 -3.14 16.83
C THR A 116 -3.26 -4.02 15.59
N ALA A 117 -4.29 -3.93 14.76
CA ALA A 117 -4.31 -4.57 13.45
C ALA A 117 -3.60 -3.67 12.43
N VAL A 118 -2.44 -4.11 11.95
CA VAL A 118 -1.68 -3.44 10.89
C VAL A 118 -2.06 -4.08 9.56
N ILE A 119 -2.88 -3.39 8.79
CA ILE A 119 -3.50 -3.89 7.55
C ILE A 119 -3.02 -3.05 6.36
N PRO A 120 -1.82 -3.33 5.79
CA PRO A 120 -1.27 -2.52 4.69
C PRO A 120 -2.21 -2.40 3.50
N TYR A 121 -2.96 -3.45 3.18
CA TYR A 121 -4.05 -3.43 2.22
C TYR A 121 -5.35 -3.88 2.89
N TYR A 122 -6.32 -2.96 2.95
CA TYR A 122 -7.65 -3.24 3.50
C TYR A 122 -8.54 -3.86 2.43
N GLY A 123 -8.82 -5.14 2.56
CA GLY A 123 -9.69 -5.88 1.65
C GLY A 123 -11.15 -5.41 1.72
N TYR A 124 -11.92 -5.64 0.66
CA TYR A 124 -13.31 -5.18 0.51
C TYR A 124 -13.52 -3.65 0.49
N ALA A 125 -12.46 -2.84 0.53
CA ALA A 125 -12.50 -1.37 0.52
C ALA A 125 -13.30 -0.78 -0.65
N ARG A 126 -13.39 -1.47 -1.79
CA ARG A 126 -14.12 -1.00 -2.99
C ARG A 126 -15.65 -1.06 -2.86
N GLN A 127 -16.18 -1.71 -1.81
CA GLN A 127 -17.61 -1.73 -1.48
C GLN A 127 -17.89 -0.86 -0.26
N ASP A 128 -17.57 0.43 -0.39
CA ASP A 128 -17.64 1.47 0.65
C ASP A 128 -19.00 2.15 0.72
N ARG A 129 -19.86 1.93 -0.26
CA ARG A 129 -21.19 2.55 -0.38
C ARG A 129 -22.11 1.71 -1.25
N LYS A 130 -23.41 1.93 -1.11
CA LYS A 130 -24.40 1.35 -2.01
C LYS A 130 -24.42 2.07 -3.34
N THR A 131 -23.98 1.42 -4.41
CA THR A 131 -24.05 1.92 -5.79
C THR A 131 -25.34 1.55 -6.49
N THR A 132 -26.05 0.52 -5.97
CA THR A 132 -27.36 0.05 -6.42
C THR A 132 -28.19 -0.37 -5.21
N SER A 133 -29.48 -0.68 -5.41
CA SER A 133 -30.30 -1.24 -4.35
C SER A 133 -29.89 -2.69 -4.00
N ARG A 134 -30.06 -3.07 -2.74
CA ARG A 134 -29.88 -4.45 -2.23
C ARG A 134 -28.45 -4.99 -2.36
N VAL A 135 -27.46 -4.14 -2.17
CA VAL A 135 -26.04 -4.51 -2.09
C VAL A 135 -25.51 -4.23 -0.68
N PRO A 136 -24.51 -4.97 -0.19
CA PRO A 136 -23.86 -4.70 1.10
C PRO A 136 -22.96 -3.44 1.03
N ILE A 137 -22.54 -2.99 2.20
CA ILE A 137 -21.39 -2.09 2.36
C ILE A 137 -20.28 -2.92 3.01
N SER A 138 -19.67 -3.81 2.25
CA SER A 138 -18.77 -4.84 2.79
C SER A 138 -17.57 -4.24 3.52
N ALA A 139 -17.12 -3.04 3.16
CA ALA A 139 -16.06 -2.35 3.89
C ALA A 139 -16.47 -2.05 5.34
N ALA A 140 -17.74 -1.71 5.59
CA ALA A 140 -18.28 -1.50 6.94
C ALA A 140 -18.47 -2.81 7.69
N ASP A 141 -18.92 -3.87 7.00
CA ASP A 141 -19.13 -5.18 7.61
C ASP A 141 -17.80 -5.78 8.09
N ILE A 142 -16.70 -5.63 7.32
CA ILE A 142 -15.35 -6.03 7.73
C ILE A 142 -14.84 -5.20 8.91
N ALA A 143 -15.07 -3.89 8.91
CA ALA A 143 -14.69 -3.02 10.03
C ALA A 143 -15.37 -3.47 11.33
N LEU A 144 -16.69 -3.67 11.30
CA LEU A 144 -17.46 -4.15 12.44
C LEU A 144 -16.94 -5.52 12.92
N MET A 145 -16.68 -6.45 12.01
CA MET A 145 -16.17 -7.77 12.36
C MET A 145 -14.81 -7.70 13.09
N LEU A 146 -13.90 -6.84 12.66
CA LEU A 146 -12.60 -6.67 13.30
C LEU A 146 -12.70 -5.98 14.68
N GLU A 147 -13.56 -5.00 14.79
CA GLU A 147 -13.82 -4.29 16.05
C GLU A 147 -14.45 -5.23 17.09
N GLU A 148 -15.47 -5.99 16.72
CA GLU A 148 -16.08 -7.05 17.56
C GLU A 148 -15.10 -8.19 17.89
N ALA A 149 -14.10 -8.44 17.05
CA ALA A 149 -13.04 -9.39 17.36
C ALA A 149 -12.18 -8.92 18.54
N GLY A 150 -12.15 -7.62 18.82
CA GLY A 150 -11.40 -6.99 19.90
C GLY A 150 -10.11 -6.31 19.43
N VAL A 151 -10.09 -5.80 18.20
CA VAL A 151 -9.07 -4.84 17.74
C VAL A 151 -9.26 -3.53 18.49
N ASP A 152 -8.18 -2.98 19.03
CA ASP A 152 -8.19 -1.73 19.78
C ASP A 152 -7.69 -0.53 18.92
N ARG A 153 -7.03 -0.80 17.76
CA ARG A 153 -6.53 0.19 16.80
C ARG A 153 -6.31 -0.45 15.43
N VAL A 154 -6.53 0.31 14.37
CA VAL A 154 -6.16 -0.08 13.00
C VAL A 154 -5.10 0.86 12.44
N VAL A 155 -4.06 0.30 11.81
CA VAL A 155 -3.09 1.03 10.98
C VAL A 155 -3.20 0.47 9.57
N THR A 156 -3.41 1.34 8.59
CA THR A 156 -3.59 0.94 7.19
C THR A 156 -2.94 1.95 6.25
N ILE A 157 -2.86 1.63 4.95
CA ILE A 157 -2.26 2.53 3.95
C ILE A 157 -3.28 2.79 2.85
N ASP A 158 -3.44 4.05 2.47
CA ASP A 158 -4.24 4.52 1.33
C ASP A 158 -5.60 3.80 1.18
N LEU A 159 -6.46 3.93 2.17
CA LEU A 159 -7.83 3.45 2.06
C LEU A 159 -8.47 3.93 0.76
N HIS A 160 -9.26 3.07 0.12
CA HIS A 160 -9.95 3.38 -1.13
C HIS A 160 -10.76 4.67 -1.06
N CYS A 161 -11.37 4.92 0.09
CA CYS A 161 -11.92 6.23 0.44
C CYS A 161 -11.72 6.53 1.94
N GLY A 162 -11.51 7.82 2.26
CA GLY A 162 -11.24 8.24 3.64
C GLY A 162 -12.37 7.95 4.62
N GLN A 163 -13.60 7.86 4.13
CA GLN A 163 -14.81 7.58 4.93
C GLN A 163 -14.80 6.20 5.58
N ILE A 164 -14.00 5.24 5.07
CA ILE A 164 -13.86 3.90 5.68
C ILE A 164 -13.36 3.99 7.13
N GLN A 165 -12.57 5.01 7.47
CA GLN A 165 -12.17 5.27 8.86
C GLN A 165 -13.37 5.41 9.80
N GLY A 166 -14.47 6.01 9.33
CA GLY A 166 -15.70 6.17 10.08
C GLY A 166 -16.58 4.92 10.15
N PHE A 167 -16.18 3.79 9.55
CA PHE A 167 -16.89 2.51 9.72
C PHE A 167 -16.45 1.77 10.98
N PHE A 168 -15.28 2.12 11.51
CA PHE A 168 -14.87 1.77 12.85
C PHE A 168 -15.49 2.77 13.83
N GLN A 169 -16.25 2.28 14.81
CA GLN A 169 -17.10 3.14 15.66
C GLN A 169 -16.33 3.69 16.86
N ASP A 170 -15.61 2.81 17.57
CA ASP A 170 -15.05 3.13 18.89
C ASP A 170 -13.51 3.04 18.93
N ILE A 171 -12.85 2.71 17.81
CA ILE A 171 -11.38 2.54 17.75
C ILE A 171 -10.72 3.50 16.77
N PRO A 172 -9.50 3.99 17.05
CA PRO A 172 -8.76 4.85 16.16
C PRO A 172 -8.29 4.09 14.91
N VAL A 173 -8.29 4.80 13.77
CA VAL A 173 -7.77 4.32 12.49
C VAL A 173 -6.71 5.28 11.98
N ASP A 174 -5.47 4.83 11.93
CA ASP A 174 -4.36 5.56 11.34
C ASP A 174 -4.23 5.16 9.86
N ASN A 175 -4.76 5.99 8.96
CA ASN A 175 -4.62 5.81 7.52
C ASN A 175 -3.35 6.50 7.05
N LEU A 176 -2.29 5.74 6.77
CA LEU A 176 -1.03 6.21 6.24
C LEU A 176 -1.15 6.48 4.73
N TYR A 177 -0.24 7.28 4.17
CA TYR A 177 -0.25 7.62 2.76
C TYR A 177 1.08 7.25 2.09
N ALA A 178 1.04 6.44 1.04
CA ALA A 178 2.21 6.04 0.27
C ALA A 178 2.76 7.17 -0.62
N THR A 179 2.05 8.30 -0.72
CA THR A 179 2.48 9.46 -1.51
C THR A 179 3.88 9.93 -1.16
N ASN A 180 4.28 9.90 0.13
CA ASN A 180 5.64 10.27 0.54
C ASN A 180 6.70 9.28 0.02
N VAL A 181 6.39 7.99 -0.01
CA VAL A 181 7.28 6.97 -0.57
C VAL A 181 7.50 7.19 -2.07
N PHE A 182 6.44 7.54 -2.80
CA PHE A 182 6.50 7.83 -4.22
C PHE A 182 7.27 9.12 -4.52
N ILE A 183 7.02 10.20 -3.76
CA ILE A 183 7.61 11.51 -4.04
C ILE A 183 9.12 11.49 -3.85
N ASP A 184 9.62 10.84 -2.79
CA ASP A 184 11.05 10.76 -2.53
C ASP A 184 11.78 10.06 -3.67
N HIS A 185 11.16 9.03 -4.27
CA HIS A 185 11.70 8.35 -5.43
C HIS A 185 11.59 9.18 -6.71
N PHE A 186 10.47 9.92 -6.90
CA PHE A 186 10.20 10.68 -8.12
C PHE A 186 11.07 11.95 -8.25
N VAL A 187 11.40 12.61 -7.14
CA VAL A 187 12.28 13.79 -7.13
C VAL A 187 13.64 13.51 -7.79
N PHE A 188 14.16 12.30 -7.67
CA PHE A 188 15.42 11.90 -8.32
C PHE A 188 15.36 11.83 -9.85
N LYS A 189 14.18 11.90 -10.46
CA LYS A 189 14.00 11.87 -11.93
C LYS A 189 14.34 13.19 -12.62
N ASN A 190 14.66 14.27 -11.87
CA ASN A 190 14.95 15.61 -12.40
C ASN A 190 13.83 16.19 -13.31
N ILE A 191 12.59 15.83 -13.06
CA ILE A 191 11.41 16.36 -13.74
C ILE A 191 11.06 17.69 -13.09
N LEU A 192 11.06 18.79 -13.86
CA LEU A 192 10.78 20.14 -13.35
C LEU A 192 9.30 20.52 -13.45
N GLU A 193 8.58 19.91 -14.38
CA GLU A 193 7.17 20.18 -14.64
C GLU A 193 6.45 18.88 -15.00
N CYS A 194 5.22 18.68 -14.49
CA CYS A 194 4.42 17.49 -14.78
C CYS A 194 2.92 17.75 -14.58
N VAL A 195 2.09 16.81 -15.01
CA VAL A 195 0.65 16.79 -14.75
C VAL A 195 0.29 15.55 -13.94
N VAL A 196 -0.25 15.74 -12.77
CA VAL A 196 -0.78 14.63 -11.94
C VAL A 196 -2.20 14.32 -12.37
N VAL A 197 -2.45 13.08 -12.73
CA VAL A 197 -3.71 12.65 -13.34
C VAL A 197 -4.45 11.69 -12.42
N SER A 198 -5.65 12.08 -12.01
CA SER A 198 -6.58 11.13 -11.40
C SER A 198 -7.26 10.28 -12.48
N PRO A 199 -7.23 8.95 -12.39
CA PRO A 199 -7.86 8.08 -13.38
C PRO A 199 -9.40 8.08 -13.31
N ASP A 200 -9.99 8.70 -12.29
CA ASP A 200 -11.44 8.92 -12.15
C ASP A 200 -11.76 9.99 -11.08
N ALA A 201 -13.06 10.28 -10.91
CA ALA A 201 -13.50 11.29 -9.95
C ALA A 201 -13.21 10.93 -8.48
N GLY A 202 -13.15 9.65 -8.14
CA GLY A 202 -12.89 9.19 -6.76
C GLY A 202 -11.46 9.47 -6.29
N GLY A 203 -10.48 9.41 -7.20
CA GLY A 203 -9.06 9.61 -6.90
C GLY A 203 -8.59 11.06 -6.89
N VAL A 204 -9.45 12.05 -7.18
CA VAL A 204 -9.04 13.46 -7.33
C VAL A 204 -8.38 14.02 -6.06
N ALA A 205 -8.89 13.67 -4.88
CA ALA A 205 -8.30 14.12 -3.61
C ALA A 205 -6.87 13.62 -3.43
N ARG A 206 -6.61 12.34 -3.75
CA ARG A 206 -5.26 11.72 -3.73
C ARG A 206 -4.34 12.39 -4.74
N ALA A 207 -4.81 12.59 -5.97
CA ALA A 207 -4.03 13.25 -7.01
C ALA A 207 -3.68 14.69 -6.62
N LYS A 208 -4.61 15.43 -6.01
CA LYS A 208 -4.37 16.78 -5.50
C LYS A 208 -3.31 16.77 -4.39
N GLN A 209 -3.41 15.87 -3.42
CA GLN A 209 -2.43 15.75 -2.34
C GLN A 209 -1.02 15.51 -2.90
N PHE A 210 -0.88 14.61 -3.86
CA PHE A 210 0.42 14.33 -4.50
C PHE A 210 0.93 15.54 -5.28
N MET A 211 0.07 16.22 -6.04
CA MET A 211 0.41 17.47 -6.73
C MET A 211 0.92 18.54 -5.75
N ASP A 212 0.22 18.74 -4.64
CA ASP A 212 0.60 19.73 -3.63
C ASP A 212 1.97 19.41 -3.01
N LEU A 213 2.28 18.13 -2.78
CA LEU A 213 3.58 17.66 -2.32
C LEU A 213 4.69 17.89 -3.36
N LEU A 214 4.44 17.61 -4.64
CA LEU A 214 5.39 17.92 -5.72
C LEU A 214 5.70 19.41 -5.79
N ASN A 215 4.68 20.27 -5.69
CA ASN A 215 4.84 21.72 -5.68
C ASN A 215 5.67 22.20 -4.45
N LYS A 216 5.45 21.61 -3.27
CA LYS A 216 6.28 21.87 -2.06
C LYS A 216 7.76 21.49 -2.27
N ARG A 217 8.04 20.48 -3.12
CA ARG A 217 9.41 20.06 -3.48
C ARG A 217 10.01 20.81 -4.67
N GLY A 218 9.33 21.84 -5.18
CA GLY A 218 9.80 22.70 -6.27
C GLY A 218 9.55 22.15 -7.69
N ILE A 219 8.75 21.10 -7.82
CA ILE A 219 8.31 20.55 -9.12
C ILE A 219 6.99 21.21 -9.47
N LYS A 220 6.92 21.91 -10.62
CA LYS A 220 5.68 22.54 -11.08
C LYS A 220 4.68 21.47 -11.54
N ALA A 221 3.72 21.16 -10.68
CA ALA A 221 2.72 20.15 -10.94
C ALA A 221 1.33 20.75 -11.12
N GLU A 222 0.60 20.31 -12.15
CA GLU A 222 -0.78 20.64 -12.43
C GLU A 222 -1.68 19.42 -12.22
N LEU A 223 -2.97 19.64 -12.01
CA LEU A 223 -3.95 18.55 -11.82
C LEU A 223 -4.78 18.34 -13.07
N ALA A 224 -4.98 17.09 -13.45
CA ALA A 224 -5.95 16.67 -14.45
C ALA A 224 -6.75 15.47 -13.96
N MET A 225 -7.91 15.20 -14.57
CA MET A 225 -8.78 14.08 -14.21
C MET A 225 -9.34 13.43 -15.46
N ILE A 226 -9.45 12.10 -15.46
CA ILE A 226 -10.14 11.34 -16.49
C ILE A 226 -11.59 11.10 -16.07
N SER A 227 -12.53 11.64 -16.84
CA SER A 227 -13.95 11.35 -16.72
C SER A 227 -14.28 10.10 -17.52
N LYS A 228 -14.99 9.15 -16.90
CA LYS A 228 -15.43 7.89 -17.51
C LYS A 228 -16.93 7.92 -17.71
N GLN A 229 -17.40 7.78 -18.95
CA GLN A 229 -18.81 7.52 -19.24
C GLN A 229 -19.02 6.02 -19.44
N ARG A 230 -20.00 5.45 -18.73
CA ARG A 230 -20.37 4.04 -18.83
C ARG A 230 -21.77 3.94 -19.44
N GLU A 231 -21.89 3.29 -20.58
CA GLU A 231 -23.21 2.97 -21.19
C GLU A 231 -23.84 1.73 -20.56
N LYS A 232 -23.00 0.79 -20.07
CA LYS A 232 -23.43 -0.43 -19.37
C LYS A 232 -22.52 -0.72 -18.19
N ALA A 233 -23.05 -1.43 -17.20
CA ALA A 233 -22.27 -1.89 -16.05
C ALA A 233 -21.10 -2.78 -16.52
N GLY A 234 -19.87 -2.35 -16.21
CA GLY A 234 -18.64 -3.10 -16.54
C GLY A 234 -17.93 -2.67 -17.83
N GLU A 235 -18.54 -1.89 -18.72
CA GLU A 235 -17.91 -1.38 -19.95
C GLU A 235 -17.69 0.14 -19.84
N VAL A 236 -16.44 0.59 -20.12
CA VAL A 236 -16.12 2.01 -20.25
C VAL A 236 -16.31 2.37 -21.73
N ALA A 237 -17.39 3.12 -22.05
CA ALA A 237 -17.72 3.50 -23.42
C ALA A 237 -16.82 4.64 -23.93
N SER A 238 -16.50 5.63 -23.09
CA SER A 238 -15.57 6.70 -23.43
C SER A 238 -14.81 7.21 -22.21
N MET A 239 -13.60 7.70 -22.46
CA MET A 239 -12.78 8.41 -21.48
C MET A 239 -12.48 9.79 -22.04
N GLN A 240 -12.61 10.82 -21.21
CA GLN A 240 -12.30 12.20 -21.56
C GLN A 240 -11.40 12.81 -20.50
N LEU A 241 -10.33 13.48 -20.90
CA LEU A 241 -9.46 14.23 -20.02
C LEU A 241 -10.07 15.61 -19.72
N ILE A 242 -10.11 15.95 -18.45
CA ILE A 242 -10.38 17.31 -17.95
C ILE A 242 -9.04 17.86 -17.49
N GLY A 243 -8.50 18.86 -18.16
CA GLY A 243 -7.15 19.39 -18.01
C GLY A 243 -6.34 19.26 -19.30
N GLN A 244 -5.03 19.50 -19.23
CA GLN A 244 -4.11 19.47 -20.37
C GLN A 244 -2.85 18.70 -20.01
N VAL A 245 -2.34 17.88 -20.95
CA VAL A 245 -1.12 17.08 -20.77
C VAL A 245 -0.11 17.22 -21.91
N ALA A 246 -0.46 17.97 -22.97
CA ALA A 246 0.38 18.09 -24.16
C ALA A 246 1.78 18.60 -23.81
N ASN A 247 2.80 17.88 -24.30
CA ASN A 247 4.22 18.16 -24.13
C ASN A 247 4.73 18.12 -22.67
N LYS A 248 3.96 17.53 -21.75
CA LYS A 248 4.35 17.35 -20.33
C LYS A 248 4.39 15.88 -19.95
N PRO A 249 5.23 15.49 -18.97
CA PRO A 249 5.08 14.20 -18.31
C PRO A 249 3.76 14.11 -17.56
N ALA A 250 3.03 13.02 -17.71
CA ALA A 250 1.79 12.73 -16.99
C ALA A 250 2.05 11.63 -15.94
N ILE A 251 1.53 11.83 -14.74
CA ILE A 251 1.65 10.88 -13.62
C ILE A 251 0.26 10.44 -13.22
N ILE A 252 -0.11 9.21 -13.57
CA ILE A 252 -1.36 8.61 -13.09
C ILE A 252 -1.14 8.13 -11.65
N ILE A 253 -1.97 8.58 -10.73
CA ILE A 253 -1.92 8.13 -9.34
C ILE A 253 -3.24 7.48 -8.93
N ASP A 254 -3.16 6.26 -8.38
CA ASP A 254 -4.33 5.51 -7.91
C ASP A 254 -3.99 4.67 -6.67
N ASP A 255 -5.02 4.26 -5.90
CA ASP A 255 -4.82 3.36 -4.77
C ASP A 255 -4.65 1.90 -5.22
N ILE A 256 -5.44 1.42 -6.17
CA ILE A 256 -5.50 0.01 -6.52
C ILE A 256 -5.33 -0.21 -8.03
N CYS A 257 -4.42 -1.11 -8.40
CA CYS A 257 -4.41 -1.71 -9.72
C CYS A 257 -4.81 -3.19 -9.62
N ASP A 258 -6.02 -3.51 -10.08
CA ASP A 258 -6.53 -4.88 -10.09
C ASP A 258 -6.23 -5.56 -11.44
N THR A 259 -7.06 -5.40 -12.45
CA THR A 259 -6.86 -6.02 -13.78
C THR A 259 -5.99 -5.20 -14.73
N GLY A 260 -5.64 -3.99 -14.38
CA GLY A 260 -4.82 -3.07 -15.19
C GLY A 260 -5.54 -2.41 -16.36
N GLY A 261 -6.72 -2.89 -16.75
CA GLY A 261 -7.40 -2.43 -17.97
C GLY A 261 -7.72 -0.92 -17.97
N THR A 262 -8.18 -0.37 -16.85
CA THR A 262 -8.45 1.06 -16.71
C THR A 262 -7.16 1.89 -16.82
N LEU A 263 -6.11 1.45 -16.15
CA LEU A 263 -4.82 2.12 -16.12
C LEU A 263 -4.21 2.21 -17.52
N VAL A 264 -4.19 1.11 -18.25
CA VAL A 264 -3.65 1.04 -19.62
C VAL A 264 -4.45 1.92 -20.59
N LYS A 265 -5.78 1.92 -20.52
CA LYS A 265 -6.63 2.81 -21.32
C LYS A 265 -6.39 4.28 -20.98
N ALA A 266 -6.23 4.61 -19.71
CA ALA A 266 -5.89 5.96 -19.25
C ALA A 266 -4.53 6.41 -19.82
N ALA A 267 -3.51 5.56 -19.75
CA ALA A 267 -2.19 5.86 -20.31
C ALA A 267 -2.23 6.09 -21.82
N ALA A 268 -2.97 5.26 -22.57
CA ALA A 268 -3.16 5.43 -24.02
C ALA A 268 -3.80 6.78 -24.33
N LEU A 269 -4.89 7.13 -23.64
CA LEU A 269 -5.54 8.43 -23.80
C LEU A 269 -4.56 9.60 -23.58
N LEU A 270 -3.73 9.53 -22.53
CA LEU A 270 -2.77 10.60 -22.23
C LEU A 270 -1.70 10.73 -23.33
N LYS A 271 -1.21 9.60 -23.87
CA LYS A 271 -0.28 9.62 -25.01
C LYS A 271 -0.94 10.20 -26.27
N ASP A 272 -2.18 9.81 -26.58
CA ASP A 272 -2.94 10.33 -27.71
C ASP A 272 -3.17 11.85 -27.59
N LEU A 273 -3.28 12.37 -26.36
CA LEU A 273 -3.40 13.80 -26.06
C LEU A 273 -2.04 14.53 -25.97
N GLY A 274 -0.94 13.85 -26.31
CA GLY A 274 0.39 14.44 -26.44
C GLY A 274 1.23 14.48 -25.19
N ALA A 275 0.92 13.67 -24.17
CA ALA A 275 1.85 13.47 -23.03
C ALA A 275 3.17 12.86 -23.53
N ASN A 276 4.30 13.51 -23.22
CA ASN A 276 5.61 13.03 -23.69
C ASN A 276 6.07 11.76 -22.94
N GLN A 277 5.75 11.65 -21.65
CA GLN A 277 5.96 10.46 -20.83
C GLN A 277 4.70 10.19 -19.99
N VAL A 278 4.45 8.91 -19.68
CA VAL A 278 3.36 8.49 -18.80
C VAL A 278 3.92 7.61 -17.71
N PHE A 279 3.87 8.10 -16.48
CA PHE A 279 4.19 7.38 -15.26
C PHE A 279 2.91 6.90 -14.59
N ALA A 280 2.98 5.80 -13.85
CA ALA A 280 1.90 5.34 -12.98
C ALA A 280 2.44 5.09 -11.56
N MET A 281 1.69 5.53 -10.56
CA MET A 281 2.00 5.30 -9.14
C MET A 281 0.79 4.65 -8.47
N ILE A 282 0.97 3.42 -8.01
CA ILE A 282 -0.11 2.58 -7.49
C ILE A 282 0.27 2.05 -6.12
N THR A 283 -0.54 2.32 -5.12
CA THR A 283 -0.29 1.85 -3.76
C THR A 283 -0.49 0.34 -3.65
N HIS A 284 -1.61 -0.19 -4.14
CA HIS A 284 -1.96 -1.61 -3.96
C HIS A 284 -1.96 -2.38 -5.29
N PRO A 285 -0.85 -3.09 -5.61
CA PRO A 285 -0.75 -3.88 -6.83
C PRO A 285 -1.41 -5.26 -6.66
N VAL A 286 -2.73 -5.31 -6.70
CA VAL A 286 -3.50 -6.58 -6.57
C VAL A 286 -3.21 -7.50 -7.74
N PHE A 287 -3.03 -6.96 -8.94
CA PHE A 287 -2.59 -7.62 -10.15
C PHE A 287 -3.31 -8.95 -10.43
N SER A 288 -4.63 -8.87 -10.52
CA SER A 288 -5.45 -10.02 -10.89
C SER A 288 -5.31 -10.34 -12.38
N LYS A 289 -5.54 -11.59 -12.71
CA LYS A 289 -5.53 -12.11 -14.10
C LYS A 289 -4.16 -11.84 -14.78
N ASN A 290 -4.20 -11.19 -15.94
CA ASN A 290 -3.03 -10.86 -16.77
C ASN A 290 -2.60 -9.39 -16.66
N ALA A 291 -2.86 -8.73 -15.52
CA ALA A 291 -2.60 -7.30 -15.33
C ALA A 291 -1.15 -6.92 -15.65
N VAL A 292 -0.19 -7.69 -15.15
CA VAL A 292 1.26 -7.42 -15.37
C VAL A 292 1.60 -7.46 -16.85
N ASP A 293 1.13 -8.50 -17.57
CA ASP A 293 1.42 -8.66 -19.02
C ASP A 293 0.75 -7.55 -19.84
N LEU A 294 -0.42 -7.06 -19.38
CA LEU A 294 -1.13 -5.95 -20.00
C LEU A 294 -0.39 -4.62 -19.80
N ILE A 295 0.14 -4.39 -18.61
CA ILE A 295 0.93 -3.20 -18.27
C ILE A 295 2.26 -3.21 -19.02
N GLU A 296 2.95 -4.32 -19.07
CA GLU A 296 4.22 -4.48 -19.80
C GLU A 296 4.09 -4.08 -21.28
N LYS A 297 2.96 -4.47 -21.92
CA LYS A 297 2.68 -4.18 -23.32
C LYS A 297 2.06 -2.79 -23.57
N SER A 298 1.84 -2.03 -22.50
CA SER A 298 1.19 -0.71 -22.58
C SER A 298 2.19 0.39 -22.94
N CYS A 299 1.68 1.60 -23.11
CA CYS A 299 2.47 2.80 -23.31
C CYS A 299 2.88 3.50 -22.01
N ILE A 300 2.76 2.82 -20.87
CA ILE A 300 3.29 3.30 -19.58
C ILE A 300 4.80 3.19 -19.63
N ASP A 301 5.49 4.33 -19.56
CA ASP A 301 6.95 4.38 -19.62
C ASP A 301 7.57 3.76 -18.35
N GLU A 302 7.02 4.06 -17.18
CA GLU A 302 7.47 3.48 -15.91
C GLU A 302 6.32 3.46 -14.87
N MET A 303 6.25 2.40 -14.10
CA MET A 303 5.26 2.24 -13.04
C MET A 303 5.94 2.02 -11.70
N PHE A 304 5.50 2.76 -10.69
CA PHE A 304 5.91 2.59 -9.30
C PHE A 304 4.76 1.97 -8.51
N ILE A 305 5.06 0.93 -7.78
CA ILE A 305 4.10 0.24 -6.91
C ILE A 305 4.69 0.07 -5.52
N THR A 306 3.85 -0.20 -4.53
CA THR A 306 4.35 -0.56 -3.20
C THR A 306 4.30 -2.06 -2.96
N ASN A 307 4.91 -2.50 -1.84
CA ASN A 307 4.86 -3.88 -1.38
C ASN A 307 3.73 -4.14 -0.36
N THR A 308 2.67 -3.32 -0.36
CA THR A 308 1.47 -3.55 0.49
C THR A 308 0.76 -4.87 0.18
N VAL A 309 0.84 -5.32 -1.08
CA VAL A 309 0.34 -6.61 -1.57
C VAL A 309 1.53 -7.42 -2.10
N PRO A 310 1.73 -8.67 -1.69
CA PRO A 310 2.85 -9.48 -2.17
C PRO A 310 2.71 -9.80 -3.65
N LEU A 311 3.83 -9.79 -4.35
CA LEU A 311 3.87 -10.09 -5.77
C LEU A 311 3.78 -11.59 -6.01
N LYS A 312 2.97 -11.99 -6.99
CA LYS A 312 2.73 -13.40 -7.35
C LYS A 312 3.65 -13.91 -8.46
N LYS A 313 4.33 -13.01 -9.15
CA LYS A 313 5.27 -13.33 -10.24
C LYS A 313 6.33 -12.25 -10.39
N GLN A 314 7.38 -12.57 -11.14
CA GLN A 314 8.40 -11.60 -11.50
C GLN A 314 7.80 -10.44 -12.30
N LEU A 315 8.29 -9.24 -12.04
CA LEU A 315 7.85 -8.03 -12.72
C LEU A 315 8.74 -7.70 -13.92
N PRO A 316 8.20 -7.06 -14.95
CA PRO A 316 8.99 -6.48 -16.05
C PRO A 316 9.81 -5.28 -15.55
N SER A 317 10.84 -4.91 -16.33
CA SER A 317 11.82 -3.89 -15.94
C SER A 317 11.26 -2.48 -15.80
N ASN A 318 10.10 -2.21 -16.38
CA ASN A 318 9.41 -0.91 -16.28
C ASN A 318 8.50 -0.79 -15.03
N ILE A 319 8.51 -1.78 -14.13
CA ILE A 319 7.77 -1.73 -12.85
C ILE A 319 8.76 -1.77 -11.70
N THR A 320 8.78 -0.72 -10.89
CA THR A 320 9.63 -0.59 -9.70
C THR A 320 8.79 -0.75 -8.44
N VAL A 321 9.26 -1.59 -7.51
CA VAL A 321 8.61 -1.80 -6.20
C VAL A 321 9.29 -0.91 -5.16
N LEU A 322 8.48 -0.12 -4.46
CA LEU A 322 8.91 0.73 -3.34
C LEU A 322 8.38 0.15 -2.03
N SER A 323 9.23 0.05 -1.03
CA SER A 323 8.81 -0.50 0.25
C SER A 323 8.06 0.52 1.11
N VAL A 324 6.96 0.06 1.73
CA VAL A 324 6.25 0.78 2.79
C VAL A 324 6.68 0.33 4.20
N GLY A 325 7.64 -0.57 4.31
CA GLY A 325 8.18 -1.05 5.58
C GLY A 325 8.65 0.08 6.49
N PRO A 326 9.50 1.02 6.02
CA PRO A 326 9.93 2.18 6.80
C PRO A 326 8.76 3.06 7.27
N LEU A 327 7.76 3.29 6.42
CA LEU A 327 6.59 4.09 6.74
C LEU A 327 5.76 3.44 7.86
N ILE A 328 5.50 2.13 7.76
CA ILE A 328 4.79 1.38 8.80
C ILE A 328 5.59 1.40 10.10
N ALA A 329 6.88 1.09 10.04
CA ALA A 329 7.74 1.04 11.21
C ALA A 329 7.76 2.38 11.97
N GLU A 330 7.89 3.50 11.25
CA GLU A 330 7.87 4.84 11.87
C GLU A 330 6.49 5.16 12.47
N ALA A 331 5.39 4.74 11.83
CA ALA A 331 4.05 4.90 12.40
C ALA A 331 3.89 4.09 13.70
N LEU A 332 4.32 2.82 13.72
CA LEU A 332 4.26 1.98 14.93
C LEU A 332 5.14 2.53 16.05
N LYS A 333 6.33 3.03 15.73
CA LYS A 333 7.21 3.68 16.69
C LYS A 333 6.53 4.90 17.34
N ARG A 334 5.86 5.75 16.55
CA ARG A 334 5.13 6.91 17.07
C ARG A 334 3.93 6.52 17.93
N ILE A 335 3.21 5.47 17.54
CA ILE A 335 2.11 4.92 18.36
C ILE A 335 2.65 4.44 19.71
N GLU A 336 3.77 3.72 19.71
CA GLU A 336 4.41 3.21 20.92
C GLU A 336 4.92 4.32 21.85
N SER A 337 5.49 5.38 21.28
CA SER A 337 6.02 6.54 22.02
C SER A 337 4.95 7.59 22.38
N GLY A 338 3.71 7.42 21.92
CA GLY A 338 2.64 8.42 22.11
C GLY A 338 2.82 9.69 21.24
N GLU A 339 3.64 9.60 20.18
CA GLU A 339 3.83 10.71 19.25
C GLU A 339 2.76 10.76 18.14
N SER A 340 2.61 11.93 17.53
CA SER A 340 1.62 12.12 16.46
C SER A 340 2.00 11.39 15.16
N VAL A 341 1.16 10.47 14.70
CA VAL A 341 1.27 9.81 13.39
C VAL A 341 1.02 10.80 12.24
N SER A 342 0.14 11.79 12.44
CA SER A 342 -0.15 12.82 11.42
C SER A 342 1.08 13.64 11.01
N GLY A 343 2.09 13.74 11.87
CA GLY A 343 3.37 14.39 11.57
C GLY A 343 4.17 13.73 10.44
N LEU A 344 3.80 12.51 10.02
CA LEU A 344 4.43 11.82 8.89
C LEU A 344 4.01 12.41 7.52
N PHE A 345 2.96 13.23 7.49
CA PHE A 345 2.33 13.70 6.24
C PHE A 345 2.27 15.23 6.11
N ASN A 346 2.89 15.98 7.03
CA ASN A 346 2.91 17.46 7.06
C ASN A 346 4.13 18.06 6.38
#